data_e0da5a0fe09a094ba3788f70f13229e7
#
_entry.id   e0da5a0fe09a094ba3788f70f13229e7
#
_cell.length_a   1.000
_cell.length_b   1.000
_cell.length_c   1.000
_cell.angle_alpha   90.00
_cell.angle_beta   90.00
_cell.angle_gamma   90.00
#
_symmetry.space_group_name_H-M   'P 1'
#
loop_
_entity.id
_entity.type
_entity.pdbx_description
1 polymer ?
#
loop_
_entity_poly.entity_id
_entity_poly.type
_entity_poly.pdbx_seq_one_letter_code
_entity_poly.pdbx_strand_id
1 'polypeptide(L)'
;SDAASQTSYIALSAVGDPDMARAARTYEAAKALVLDREDPNSVVISLSLARENARQVRDQITTETWERLNLLYLRITSDNAASAFESGSSAYIHDLIPDLHQFKGAADATMSHGEGWRFLMLGAYLERAQLIARLLEVCFGDGRDGNVTDRIALQSLLRMGCALEPFLRRYT
;
A
#
# COMPACT_ATOMS: atom_id res chain seq x y z
N SER A 1 27.55 -6.39 3.35
CA SER A 1 28.49 -5.37 3.84
C SER A 1 28.11 -3.97 3.37
N ASP A 2 27.55 -3.81 2.16
CA ASP A 2 27.25 -2.50 1.59
C ASP A 2 25.95 -1.84 2.06
N ALA A 3 24.91 -2.62 2.35
CA ALA A 3 23.61 -2.06 2.76
C ALA A 3 23.67 -1.34 4.13
N ALA A 4 24.38 -1.93 5.10
CA ALA A 4 24.59 -1.30 6.41
C ALA A 4 25.44 -0.02 6.29
N SER A 5 26.39 0.00 5.35
CA SER A 5 27.21 1.18 5.06
C SER A 5 26.41 2.29 4.39
N GLN A 6 25.50 1.96 3.46
CA GLN A 6 24.60 2.94 2.81
C GLN A 6 23.60 3.53 3.80
N THR A 7 22.99 2.72 4.66
CA THR A 7 22.07 3.20 5.71
C THR A 7 22.78 4.13 6.69
N SER A 8 24.01 3.77 7.09
CA SER A 8 24.84 4.62 7.94
C SER A 8 25.29 5.90 7.24
N TYR A 9 25.55 5.86 5.94
CA TYR A 9 25.94 7.04 5.16
C TYR A 9 24.77 8.02 5.00
N ILE A 10 23.56 7.52 4.74
CA ILE A 10 22.32 8.32 4.69
C ILE A 10 22.03 8.94 6.06
N ALA A 11 22.17 8.19 7.14
CA ALA A 11 21.99 8.68 8.50
C ALA A 11 23.02 9.76 8.88
N LEU A 12 24.29 9.61 8.48
CA LEU A 12 25.36 10.57 8.76
C LEU A 12 25.25 11.84 7.89
N SER A 13 24.83 11.72 6.64
CA SER A 13 24.60 12.88 5.76
C SER A 13 23.36 13.67 6.14
N ALA A 14 22.36 13.03 6.76
CA ALA A 14 21.14 13.67 7.24
C ALA A 14 21.33 14.57 8.47
N VAL A 15 22.47 14.53 9.15
CA VAL A 15 22.73 15.31 10.37
C VAL A 15 22.85 16.81 10.11
N GLY A 16 23.01 17.26 8.85
CA GLY A 16 23.17 18.65 8.49
C GLY A 16 22.10 19.23 7.56
N ASP A 17 21.29 18.38 6.92
CA ASP A 17 20.28 18.83 5.94
C ASP A 17 18.88 18.32 6.32
N PRO A 18 17.94 19.24 6.66
CA PRO A 18 16.59 18.85 7.06
C PRO A 18 15.80 18.15 5.95
N ASP A 19 16.09 18.39 4.67
CA ASP A 19 15.43 17.73 3.56
C ASP A 19 15.92 16.29 3.39
N MET A 20 17.21 16.05 3.59
CA MET A 20 17.78 14.71 3.61
C MET A 20 17.27 13.90 4.82
N ALA A 21 17.17 14.51 5.99
CA ALA A 21 16.60 13.87 7.18
C ALA A 21 15.13 13.51 6.99
N ARG A 22 14.36 14.35 6.30
CA ARG A 22 12.96 14.07 5.95
C ARG A 22 12.85 12.93 4.94
N ALA A 23 13.68 12.93 3.90
CA ALA A 23 13.71 11.87 2.89
C ALA A 23 14.07 10.51 3.51
N ALA A 24 15.06 10.47 4.40
CA ALA A 24 15.45 9.26 5.12
C ALA A 24 14.30 8.70 5.98
N ARG A 25 13.61 9.56 6.75
CA ARG A 25 12.44 9.13 7.54
C ARG A 25 11.30 8.62 6.66
N THR A 26 11.06 9.25 5.52
CA THR A 26 10.03 8.81 4.55
C THR A 26 10.39 7.45 3.97
N TYR A 27 11.65 7.21 3.64
CA TYR A 27 12.14 5.93 3.15
C TYR A 27 11.97 4.81 4.19
N GLU A 28 12.41 5.03 5.43
CA GLU A 28 12.29 4.03 6.51
C GLU A 28 10.81 3.73 6.81
N ALA A 29 9.96 4.75 6.85
CA ALA A 29 8.51 4.57 7.02
C ALA A 29 7.90 3.76 5.85
N ALA A 30 8.28 4.04 4.61
CA ALA A 30 7.83 3.28 3.46
C ALA A 30 8.32 1.83 3.49
N LYS A 31 9.59 1.61 3.89
CA LYS A 31 10.15 0.27 4.04
C LYS A 31 9.41 -0.55 5.09
N ALA A 32 9.14 0.05 6.26
CA ALA A 32 8.37 -0.57 7.32
C ALA A 32 6.94 -0.93 6.86
N LEU A 33 6.22 0.02 6.27
CA LEU A 33 4.87 -0.22 5.76
C LEU A 33 4.80 -1.33 4.70
N VAL A 34 5.86 -1.58 3.96
CA VAL A 34 5.85 -2.61 2.91
C VAL A 34 6.37 -3.95 3.42
N LEU A 35 7.50 -3.97 4.14
CA LEU A 35 8.30 -5.18 4.38
C LEU A 35 8.43 -5.59 5.85
N ASP A 36 7.98 -4.79 6.80
CA ASP A 36 8.11 -5.13 8.22
C ASP A 36 7.18 -6.31 8.56
N ARG A 37 7.77 -7.39 9.05
CA ARG A 37 7.05 -8.61 9.44
C ARG A 37 6.50 -8.56 10.87
N GLU A 38 6.82 -7.52 11.62
CA GLU A 38 6.33 -7.31 12.99
C GLU A 38 5.19 -6.27 13.02
N ASP A 39 5.08 -5.41 11.98
CA ASP A 39 3.97 -4.46 11.87
C ASP A 39 2.73 -5.13 11.27
N PRO A 40 1.64 -5.29 12.04
CA PRO A 40 0.40 -5.88 11.55
C PRO A 40 -0.26 -5.11 10.40
N ASN A 41 0.11 -3.84 10.19
CA ASN A 41 -0.41 -3.00 9.11
C ASN A 41 0.46 -3.05 7.85
N SER A 42 1.57 -3.77 7.87
CA SER A 42 2.46 -3.86 6.70
C SER A 42 1.83 -4.67 5.56
N VAL A 43 2.28 -4.36 4.34
CA VAL A 43 1.81 -5.07 3.13
C VAL A 43 2.19 -6.56 3.18
N VAL A 44 3.40 -6.89 3.67
CA VAL A 44 3.85 -8.29 3.77
C VAL A 44 2.98 -9.10 4.74
N ILE A 45 2.58 -8.54 5.88
CA ILE A 45 1.68 -9.22 6.83
C ILE A 45 0.27 -9.30 6.25
N SER A 46 -0.25 -8.22 5.66
CA SER A 46 -1.57 -8.21 5.01
C SER A 46 -1.69 -9.29 3.93
N LEU A 47 -0.68 -9.44 3.06
CA LEU A 47 -0.66 -10.48 2.03
C LEU A 47 -0.49 -11.89 2.62
N SER A 48 0.27 -12.04 3.70
CA SER A 48 0.43 -13.31 4.40
C SER A 48 -0.90 -13.78 5.01
N LEU A 49 -1.61 -12.88 5.69
CA LEU A 49 -2.93 -13.14 6.25
C LEU A 49 -3.98 -13.39 5.17
N ALA A 50 -3.98 -12.61 4.09
CA ALA A 50 -4.89 -12.80 2.97
C ALA A 50 -4.69 -14.19 2.34
N ARG A 51 -3.43 -14.61 2.14
CA ARG A 51 -3.12 -15.94 1.61
C ARG A 51 -3.56 -17.06 2.55
N GLU A 52 -3.32 -16.91 3.85
CA GLU A 52 -3.76 -17.92 4.84
C GLU A 52 -5.29 -18.01 4.90
N ASN A 53 -5.99 -16.89 4.90
CA ASN A 53 -7.45 -16.87 4.83
C ASN A 53 -7.97 -17.53 3.54
N ALA A 54 -7.37 -17.20 2.39
CA ALA A 54 -7.72 -17.81 1.10
C ALA A 54 -7.47 -19.31 1.07
N ARG A 55 -6.44 -19.80 1.78
CA ARG A 55 -6.17 -21.24 1.92
C ARG A 55 -7.29 -21.96 2.69
N GLN A 56 -7.84 -21.31 3.71
CA GLN A 56 -8.94 -21.89 4.52
C GLN A 56 -10.26 -21.95 3.77
N VAL A 57 -10.49 -21.01 2.83
CA VAL A 57 -11.72 -20.93 2.02
C VAL A 57 -11.44 -21.27 0.55
N ARG A 58 -10.54 -22.20 0.29
CA ARG A 58 -10.05 -22.53 -1.05
C ARG A 58 -11.15 -22.95 -2.02
N ASP A 59 -12.22 -23.54 -1.51
CA ASP A 59 -13.42 -23.95 -2.23
C ASP A 59 -14.33 -22.78 -2.65
N GLN A 60 -14.17 -21.62 -2.03
CA GLN A 60 -14.96 -20.42 -2.28
C GLN A 60 -14.29 -19.46 -3.30
N ILE A 61 -13.04 -19.72 -3.66
CA ILE A 61 -12.28 -18.89 -4.60
C ILE A 61 -11.84 -19.71 -5.81
N THR A 62 -11.68 -19.05 -6.96
CA THR A 62 -11.21 -19.71 -8.18
C THR A 62 -9.70 -19.99 -8.14
N THR A 63 -9.25 -20.88 -9.00
CA THR A 63 -7.83 -21.20 -9.14
C THR A 63 -7.03 -19.97 -9.55
N GLU A 64 -7.55 -19.18 -10.48
CA GLU A 64 -6.92 -17.95 -10.95
C GLU A 64 -6.75 -16.92 -9.83
N THR A 65 -7.79 -16.72 -9.00
CA THR A 65 -7.73 -15.82 -7.84
C THR A 65 -6.67 -16.28 -6.85
N TRP A 66 -6.62 -17.57 -6.54
CA TRP A 66 -5.61 -18.14 -5.68
C TRP A 66 -4.19 -17.96 -6.23
N GLU A 67 -3.97 -18.26 -7.51
CA GLU A 67 -2.67 -18.15 -8.13
C GLU A 67 -2.14 -16.71 -8.09
N ARG A 68 -2.98 -15.72 -8.40
CA ARG A 68 -2.59 -14.31 -8.34
C ARG A 68 -2.20 -13.87 -6.93
N LEU A 69 -2.99 -14.26 -5.93
CA LEU A 69 -2.66 -13.97 -4.53
C LEU A 69 -1.36 -14.66 -4.09
N ASN A 70 -1.17 -15.91 -4.48
CA ASN A 70 0.02 -16.66 -4.13
C ASN A 70 1.29 -16.08 -4.80
N LEU A 71 1.20 -15.61 -6.04
CA LEU A 71 2.31 -14.93 -6.73
C LEU A 71 2.70 -13.62 -6.01
N LEU A 72 1.72 -12.81 -5.61
CA LEU A 72 1.95 -11.61 -4.81
C LEU A 72 2.68 -11.93 -3.50
N TYR A 73 2.18 -12.94 -2.78
CA TYR A 73 2.79 -13.39 -1.54
C TYR A 73 4.25 -13.84 -1.75
N LEU A 74 4.50 -14.70 -2.74
CA LEU A 74 5.85 -15.20 -3.04
C LEU A 74 6.80 -14.06 -3.42
N ARG A 75 6.32 -13.07 -4.18
CA ARG A 75 7.12 -11.91 -4.56
C ARG A 75 7.56 -11.09 -3.35
N ILE A 76 6.62 -10.74 -2.46
CA ILE A 76 6.92 -9.86 -1.31
C ILE A 76 7.67 -10.58 -0.19
N THR A 77 7.56 -11.90 -0.11
CA THR A 77 8.25 -12.72 0.90
C THR A 77 9.56 -13.32 0.39
N SER A 78 9.94 -13.07 -0.86
CA SER A 78 11.19 -13.57 -1.44
C SER A 78 12.41 -13.00 -0.71
N ASP A 79 13.50 -13.76 -0.70
CA ASP A 79 14.78 -13.35 -0.09
C ASP A 79 15.34 -12.06 -0.73
N ASN A 80 14.96 -11.79 -1.98
CA ASN A 80 15.37 -10.60 -2.73
C ASN A 80 14.48 -9.38 -2.50
N ALA A 81 13.36 -9.49 -1.78
CA ALA A 81 12.40 -8.39 -1.64
C ALA A 81 13.04 -7.15 -0.99
N ALA A 82 13.83 -7.34 0.08
CA ALA A 82 14.51 -6.24 0.76
C ALA A 82 15.54 -5.56 -0.14
N SER A 83 16.38 -6.32 -0.84
CA SER A 83 17.40 -5.77 -1.75
C SER A 83 16.78 -5.10 -2.98
N ALA A 84 15.68 -5.63 -3.50
CA ALA A 84 14.93 -5.01 -4.59
C ALA A 84 14.31 -3.66 -4.15
N PHE A 85 13.75 -3.60 -2.93
CA PHE A 85 13.24 -2.36 -2.37
C PHE A 85 14.35 -1.33 -2.16
N GLU A 86 15.52 -1.73 -1.65
CA GLU A 86 16.69 -0.87 -1.45
C GLU A 86 17.26 -0.34 -2.76
N SER A 87 17.20 -1.13 -3.84
CA SER A 87 17.66 -0.71 -5.16
C SER A 87 16.78 0.35 -5.81
N GLY A 88 15.48 0.43 -5.42
CA GLY A 88 14.55 1.40 -5.98
C GLY A 88 13.17 1.28 -5.34
N SER A 89 12.99 1.85 -4.15
CA SER A 89 11.76 1.73 -3.36
C SER A 89 10.49 2.18 -4.10
N SER A 90 10.57 3.29 -4.82
CA SER A 90 9.44 3.80 -5.61
C SER A 90 9.07 2.86 -6.76
N ALA A 91 10.05 2.35 -7.50
CA ALA A 91 9.83 1.37 -8.56
C ALA A 91 9.25 0.07 -8.00
N TYR A 92 9.82 -0.44 -6.90
CA TYR A 92 9.33 -1.65 -6.25
C TYR A 92 7.86 -1.55 -5.84
N ILE A 93 7.46 -0.44 -5.20
CA ILE A 93 6.06 -0.20 -4.81
C ILE A 93 5.17 -0.09 -6.05
N HIS A 94 5.62 0.66 -7.06
CA HIS A 94 4.88 0.85 -8.31
C HIS A 94 4.63 -0.48 -9.03
N ASP A 95 5.60 -1.37 -9.01
CA ASP A 95 5.52 -2.69 -9.66
C ASP A 95 4.61 -3.69 -8.92
N LEU A 96 4.23 -3.44 -7.65
CA LEU A 96 3.23 -4.23 -6.95
C LEU A 96 1.79 -3.89 -7.37
N ILE A 97 1.55 -2.68 -7.87
CA ILE A 97 0.21 -2.20 -8.21
C ILE A 97 -0.43 -3.03 -9.33
N PRO A 98 0.25 -3.33 -10.46
CA PRO A 98 -0.30 -4.20 -11.50
C PRO A 98 -0.65 -5.60 -10.99
N ASP A 99 0.16 -6.18 -10.11
CA ASP A 99 -0.09 -7.51 -9.55
C ASP A 99 -1.35 -7.51 -8.65
N LEU A 100 -1.55 -6.45 -7.87
CA LEU A 100 -2.78 -6.24 -7.08
C LEU A 100 -4.01 -6.06 -7.99
N HIS A 101 -3.86 -5.32 -9.10
CA HIS A 101 -4.93 -5.18 -10.08
C HIS A 101 -5.24 -6.51 -10.77
N GLN A 102 -4.25 -7.34 -11.07
CA GLN A 102 -4.46 -8.68 -11.63
C GLN A 102 -5.19 -9.59 -10.65
N PHE A 103 -4.83 -9.57 -9.36
CA PHE A 103 -5.56 -10.31 -8.33
C PHE A 103 -7.03 -9.89 -8.29
N LYS A 104 -7.29 -8.58 -8.20
CA LYS A 104 -8.65 -8.05 -8.17
C LYS A 104 -9.42 -8.37 -9.44
N GLY A 105 -8.79 -8.23 -10.61
CA GLY A 105 -9.39 -8.56 -11.91
C GLY A 105 -9.71 -10.05 -12.04
N ALA A 106 -8.83 -10.94 -11.58
CA ALA A 106 -9.09 -12.37 -11.55
C ALA A 106 -10.29 -12.70 -10.65
N ALA A 107 -10.35 -12.13 -9.44
CA ALA A 107 -11.47 -12.35 -8.53
C ALA A 107 -12.80 -11.87 -9.14
N ASP A 108 -12.83 -10.69 -9.75
CA ASP A 108 -14.03 -10.13 -10.35
C ASP A 108 -14.49 -10.88 -11.60
N ALA A 109 -13.54 -11.33 -12.44
CA ALA A 109 -13.84 -12.00 -13.70
C ALA A 109 -14.15 -13.49 -13.56
N THR A 110 -13.62 -14.17 -12.54
CA THR A 110 -13.67 -15.64 -12.48
C THR A 110 -14.47 -16.19 -11.30
N MET A 111 -14.64 -15.44 -10.20
CA MET A 111 -15.47 -15.87 -9.09
C MET A 111 -16.95 -15.69 -9.41
N SER A 112 -17.77 -16.66 -9.00
CA SER A 112 -19.22 -16.42 -8.94
C SER A 112 -19.50 -15.30 -7.93
N HIS A 113 -20.38 -14.32 -8.29
CA HIS A 113 -20.72 -13.20 -7.42
C HIS A 113 -21.66 -13.62 -6.27
N GLY A 114 -21.38 -14.78 -5.68
CA GLY A 114 -22.04 -15.34 -4.50
C GLY A 114 -21.50 -14.77 -3.19
N GLU A 115 -21.61 -15.53 -2.10
CA GLU A 115 -21.21 -15.10 -0.75
C GLU A 115 -19.69 -14.81 -0.67
N GLY A 116 -18.85 -15.70 -1.15
CA GLY A 116 -17.39 -15.52 -1.12
C GLY A 116 -16.93 -14.22 -1.78
N TRP A 117 -17.43 -13.94 -2.99
CA TRP A 117 -17.12 -12.69 -3.69
C TRP A 117 -17.65 -11.46 -2.93
N ARG A 118 -18.86 -11.53 -2.37
CA ARG A 118 -19.45 -10.43 -1.60
C ARG A 118 -18.67 -10.14 -0.32
N PHE A 119 -18.18 -11.16 0.39
CA PHE A 119 -17.32 -10.98 1.56
C PHE A 119 -15.96 -10.36 1.19
N LEU A 120 -15.37 -10.77 0.08
CA LEU A 120 -14.13 -10.17 -0.42
C LEU A 120 -14.34 -8.68 -0.74
N MET A 121 -15.42 -8.33 -1.42
CA MET A 121 -15.76 -6.93 -1.72
C MET A 121 -16.09 -6.12 -0.47
N LEU A 122 -16.83 -6.70 0.47
CA LEU A 122 -17.15 -6.05 1.75
C LEU A 122 -15.87 -5.68 2.51
N GLY A 123 -14.92 -6.61 2.62
CA GLY A 123 -13.62 -6.35 3.24
C GLY A 123 -12.87 -5.20 2.56
N ALA A 124 -12.80 -5.22 1.23
CA ALA A 124 -12.13 -4.17 0.46
C ALA A 124 -12.79 -2.78 0.64
N TYR A 125 -14.13 -2.72 0.71
CA TYR A 125 -14.83 -1.44 0.91
C TYR A 125 -14.72 -0.93 2.35
N LEU A 126 -14.74 -1.81 3.36
CA LEU A 126 -14.53 -1.44 4.74
C LEU A 126 -13.14 -0.86 4.96
N GLU A 127 -12.10 -1.53 4.44
CA GLU A 127 -10.72 -1.05 4.52
C GLU A 127 -10.56 0.31 3.83
N ARG A 128 -11.13 0.46 2.64
CA ARG A 128 -11.12 1.73 1.93
C ARG A 128 -11.81 2.85 2.70
N ALA A 129 -12.96 2.56 3.31
CA ALA A 129 -13.69 3.53 4.13
C ALA A 129 -12.88 3.97 5.35
N GLN A 130 -12.23 3.02 6.04
CA GLN A 130 -11.36 3.31 7.17
C GLN A 130 -10.14 4.16 6.76
N LEU A 131 -9.49 3.82 5.65
CA LEU A 131 -8.34 4.58 5.14
C LEU A 131 -8.73 6.02 4.77
N ILE A 132 -9.88 6.21 4.12
CA ILE A 132 -10.37 7.55 3.78
C ILE A 132 -10.72 8.33 5.04
N ALA A 133 -11.39 7.72 6.02
CA ALA A 133 -11.72 8.36 7.29
C ALA A 133 -10.45 8.83 8.04
N ARG A 134 -9.44 7.97 8.17
CA ARG A 134 -8.13 8.31 8.76
C ARG A 134 -7.42 9.43 7.99
N LEU A 135 -7.47 9.39 6.65
CA LEU A 135 -6.87 10.42 5.82
C LEU A 135 -7.52 11.78 6.05
N LEU A 136 -8.86 11.83 6.14
CA LEU A 136 -9.60 13.05 6.44
C LEU A 136 -9.31 13.54 7.86
N GLU A 137 -9.24 12.64 8.84
CA GLU A 137 -8.87 12.97 10.22
C GLU A 137 -7.46 13.59 10.29
N VAL A 138 -6.49 13.03 9.60
CA VAL A 138 -5.13 13.56 9.53
C VAL A 138 -5.08 14.93 8.84
N CYS A 139 -5.91 15.16 7.83
CA CYS A 139 -5.90 16.40 7.06
C CYS A 139 -6.74 17.51 7.71
N PHE A 140 -7.84 17.18 8.40
CA PHE A 140 -8.84 18.12 8.88
C PHE A 140 -9.21 17.95 10.36
N GLY A 141 -8.61 16.99 11.09
CA GLY A 141 -8.90 16.75 12.50
C GLY A 141 -8.44 17.89 13.41
N ASP A 142 -9.03 17.95 14.62
CA ASP A 142 -8.78 18.97 15.63
C ASP A 142 -7.30 19.10 15.99
N GLY A 143 -6.79 20.35 15.99
CA GLY A 143 -5.41 20.70 16.34
C GLY A 143 -4.52 21.11 15.16
N ARG A 144 -5.03 21.08 13.94
CA ARG A 144 -4.42 21.78 12.81
C ARG A 144 -5.32 22.98 12.46
N ASP A 145 -4.74 24.17 12.40
CA ASP A 145 -5.42 25.33 11.81
C ASP A 145 -5.95 24.89 10.45
N GLY A 146 -7.28 24.73 10.35
CA GLY A 146 -8.00 24.06 9.26
C GLY A 146 -7.89 24.73 7.88
N ASN A 147 -6.76 25.34 7.62
CA ASN A 147 -6.41 25.97 6.36
C ASN A 147 -5.54 25.05 5.51
N VAL A 148 -6.07 23.87 5.12
CA VAL A 148 -5.52 23.20 3.94
C VAL A 148 -5.97 24.01 2.71
N THR A 149 -5.49 25.25 2.63
CA THR A 149 -5.68 26.13 1.48
C THR A 149 -4.65 25.88 0.38
N ASP A 150 -3.64 25.04 0.66
CA ASP A 150 -2.67 24.65 -0.33
C ASP A 150 -3.31 23.74 -1.38
N ARG A 151 -3.44 24.27 -2.58
CA ARG A 151 -4.01 23.58 -3.74
C ARG A 151 -3.28 22.24 -4.02
N ILE A 152 -1.97 22.18 -3.78
CA ILE A 152 -1.17 20.98 -3.99
C ILE A 152 -1.54 19.91 -2.96
N ALA A 153 -1.71 20.28 -1.69
CA ALA A 153 -2.13 19.38 -0.63
C ALA A 153 -3.55 18.83 -0.88
N LEU A 154 -4.48 19.66 -1.32
CA LEU A 154 -5.84 19.23 -1.69
C LEU A 154 -5.86 18.30 -2.89
N GLN A 155 -5.06 18.59 -3.93
CA GLN A 155 -4.93 17.68 -5.08
C GLN A 155 -4.30 16.33 -4.67
N SER A 156 -3.31 16.35 -3.77
CA SER A 156 -2.69 15.13 -3.25
C SER A 156 -3.70 14.30 -2.45
N LEU A 157 -4.52 14.93 -1.61
CA LEU A 157 -5.59 14.28 -0.88
C LEU A 157 -6.61 13.62 -1.82
N LEU A 158 -7.06 14.35 -2.85
CA LEU A 158 -7.98 13.79 -3.87
C LEU A 158 -7.36 12.62 -4.62
N ARG A 159 -6.07 12.66 -4.94
CA ARG A 159 -5.36 11.53 -5.57
C ARG A 159 -5.32 10.31 -4.65
N MET A 160 -4.97 10.49 -3.38
CA MET A 160 -4.96 9.39 -2.40
C MET A 160 -6.35 8.78 -2.21
N GLY A 161 -7.41 9.60 -2.26
CA GLY A 161 -8.79 9.14 -2.23
C GLY A 161 -9.31 8.56 -3.55
N CYS A 162 -8.50 8.52 -4.62
CA CYS A 162 -8.92 8.15 -5.99
C CYS A 162 -10.09 9.00 -6.51
N ALA A 163 -10.18 10.27 -6.11
CA ALA A 163 -11.28 11.17 -6.39
C ALA A 163 -10.89 12.37 -7.27
N LEU A 164 -9.61 12.48 -7.67
CA LEU A 164 -9.13 13.65 -8.41
C LEU A 164 -9.81 13.78 -9.79
N GLU A 165 -9.81 12.72 -10.59
CA GLU A 165 -10.39 12.72 -11.93
C GLU A 165 -11.91 12.96 -11.90
N PRO A 166 -12.72 12.31 -11.05
CA PRO A 166 -14.13 12.63 -10.89
C PRO A 166 -14.36 14.09 -10.45
N PHE A 167 -13.52 14.61 -9.55
CA PHE A 167 -13.60 16.00 -9.11
C PHE A 167 -13.34 16.97 -10.26
N LEU A 168 -12.26 16.78 -11.01
CA LEU A 168 -11.92 17.62 -12.16
C LEU A 168 -13.02 17.60 -13.25
N ARG A 169 -13.61 16.45 -13.55
CA ARG A 169 -14.73 16.35 -14.51
C ARG A 169 -15.97 17.11 -14.10
N ARG A 170 -16.17 17.29 -12.79
CA ARG A 170 -17.38 17.95 -12.27
C ARG A 170 -17.22 19.44 -12.09
N TYR A 171 -15.98 19.92 -11.83
CA TYR A 171 -15.72 21.30 -11.39
C TYR A 171 -14.74 22.07 -12.27
N THR A 172 -14.32 21.51 -13.40
CA THR A 172 -13.58 22.16 -14.48
C THR A 172 -14.33 22.05 -15.79
#